data_15f54d586b38e8673e46962628ff2465
#
_entry.id   15f54d586b38e8673e46962628ff2465
#
_cell.length_a   1.000
_cell.length_b   1.000
_cell.length_c   1.000
_cell.angle_alpha   90.00
_cell.angle_beta   90.00
_cell.angle_gamma   90.00
#
_symmetry.space_group_name_H-M   'P 1'
#
loop_
_entity.id
_entity.type
_entity.pdbx_description
1 polymer ?
#
loop_
_entity_poly.entity_id
_entity_poly.type
_entity_poly.pdbx_seq_one_letter_code
_entity_poly.pdbx_strand_id
1 'polypeptide(L)'
;MCFTVAIMKNGVLMTAEQYYNSMPAVIRKKKPNPLQTEIPNYYLVSGLSHPRLPVITDDEMTLKEWGLIPEWTSDRGKADELQNMTLNAMGETIFEKPSFRHNILSHRCLLPVSGFYEWREFKNTKYPYFIHPDSKPGFLLGVVYDSWTDPLTNETADTFSI
;
A
#
# COMPACT_ATOMS: atom_id res chain seq x y z
N MET A 1 -10.16 9.94 -2.40
CA MET A 1 -9.05 9.41 -1.56
C MET A 1 -9.36 7.96 -1.23
N CYS A 2 -8.49 7.05 -1.63
CA CYS A 2 -8.67 5.63 -1.41
C CYS A 2 -8.25 5.23 0.02
N PHE A 3 -9.18 4.77 0.83
CA PHE A 3 -8.90 4.23 2.18
C PHE A 3 -9.19 2.73 2.29
N THR A 4 -9.59 2.10 1.18
CA THR A 4 -10.02 0.71 1.21
C THR A 4 -9.70 0.04 -0.11
N VAL A 5 -8.95 -1.05 -0.06
CA VAL A 5 -8.57 -1.86 -1.24
C VAL A 5 -9.04 -3.30 -1.09
N ALA A 6 -9.08 -4.02 -2.21
CA ALA A 6 -9.31 -5.46 -2.27
C ALA A 6 -8.15 -6.16 -2.98
N ILE A 7 -7.73 -7.31 -2.46
CA ILE A 7 -6.70 -8.16 -3.05
C ILE A 7 -7.31 -9.56 -3.23
N MET A 8 -7.86 -9.82 -4.41
CA MET A 8 -8.59 -11.05 -4.73
C MET A 8 -8.39 -11.43 -6.20
N LYS A 9 -8.61 -12.69 -6.55
CA LYS A 9 -8.78 -13.13 -7.93
C LYS A 9 -10.12 -13.84 -8.08
N ASN A 10 -11.03 -13.31 -8.91
CA ASN A 10 -12.36 -13.88 -9.19
C ASN A 10 -13.15 -14.17 -7.89
N GLY A 11 -13.06 -13.34 -6.88
CA GLY A 11 -13.68 -13.56 -5.58
C GLY A 11 -13.05 -14.67 -4.73
N VAL A 12 -11.91 -15.22 -5.16
CA VAL A 12 -11.18 -16.29 -4.46
C VAL A 12 -9.86 -15.74 -3.93
N LEU A 13 -9.51 -16.17 -2.74
CA LEU A 13 -8.26 -15.87 -2.06
C LEU A 13 -7.08 -16.45 -2.88
N MET A 14 -6.07 -15.62 -3.19
CA MET A 14 -4.90 -16.08 -3.94
C MET A 14 -3.74 -16.39 -3.00
N THR A 15 -3.02 -17.48 -3.29
CA THR A 15 -1.69 -17.67 -2.71
C THR A 15 -0.72 -16.61 -3.26
N ALA A 16 0.37 -16.33 -2.54
CA ALA A 16 1.44 -15.44 -3.01
C ALA A 16 1.92 -15.81 -4.42
N GLU A 17 2.05 -17.10 -4.71
CA GLU A 17 2.47 -17.61 -6.01
C GLU A 17 1.43 -17.34 -7.11
N GLN A 18 0.16 -17.59 -6.85
CA GLN A 18 -0.92 -17.32 -7.82
C GLN A 18 -1.01 -15.83 -8.14
N TYR A 19 -0.86 -14.98 -7.11
CA TYR A 19 -0.85 -13.54 -7.26
C TYR A 19 0.36 -13.08 -8.09
N TYR A 20 1.56 -13.54 -7.75
CA TYR A 20 2.78 -13.28 -8.51
C TYR A 20 2.65 -13.71 -9.98
N ASN A 21 2.11 -14.90 -10.23
CA ASN A 21 1.91 -15.43 -11.58
C ASN A 21 0.83 -14.67 -12.39
N SER A 22 -0.07 -13.95 -11.73
CA SER A 22 -1.07 -13.10 -12.38
C SER A 22 -0.55 -11.74 -12.85
N MET A 23 0.64 -11.34 -12.38
CA MET A 23 1.25 -10.05 -12.73
C MET A 23 1.83 -10.02 -14.13
N PRO A 24 2.00 -8.82 -14.74
CA PRO A 24 2.71 -8.68 -16.00
C PRO A 24 4.13 -9.26 -15.93
N ALA A 25 4.59 -9.86 -17.04
CA ALA A 25 5.88 -10.54 -17.08
C ALA A 25 7.09 -9.65 -16.67
N VAL A 26 7.01 -8.35 -16.92
CA VAL A 26 8.03 -7.37 -16.52
C VAL A 26 8.18 -7.28 -15.00
N ILE A 27 7.08 -7.48 -14.27
CA ILE A 27 7.04 -7.41 -12.81
C ILE A 27 7.43 -8.77 -12.20
N ARG A 28 7.10 -9.88 -12.86
CA ARG A 28 7.47 -11.25 -12.43
C ARG A 28 8.99 -11.52 -12.37
N LYS A 29 9.81 -10.60 -12.86
CA LYS A 29 11.28 -10.66 -12.68
C LYS A 29 11.71 -10.30 -11.25
N LYS A 30 10.85 -9.62 -10.49
CA LYS A 30 11.09 -9.25 -9.09
C LYS A 30 10.78 -10.45 -8.20
N LYS A 31 11.76 -10.95 -7.46
CA LYS A 31 11.58 -12.12 -6.60
C LYS A 31 10.81 -11.77 -5.34
N PRO A 32 9.82 -12.58 -4.91
CA PRO A 32 9.22 -12.40 -3.60
C PRO A 32 10.27 -12.60 -2.50
N ASN A 33 10.23 -11.79 -1.47
CA ASN A 33 11.03 -12.01 -0.27
C ASN A 33 10.51 -13.27 0.44
N PRO A 34 11.31 -14.34 0.56
CA PRO A 34 10.86 -15.62 1.13
C PRO A 34 10.46 -15.53 2.61
N LEU A 35 10.89 -14.50 3.34
CA LEU A 35 10.53 -14.29 4.74
C LEU A 35 9.16 -13.58 4.91
N GLN A 36 8.54 -13.10 3.81
CA GLN A 36 7.32 -12.30 3.83
C GLN A 36 6.31 -12.75 2.76
N THR A 37 6.29 -14.04 2.42
CA THR A 37 5.55 -14.57 1.25
C THR A 37 4.07 -14.84 1.48
N GLU A 38 3.55 -14.78 2.70
CA GLU A 38 2.11 -14.90 2.92
C GLU A 38 1.42 -13.60 2.58
N ILE A 39 0.84 -13.52 1.38
CA ILE A 39 -0.04 -12.42 1.01
C ILE A 39 -1.37 -12.61 1.73
N PRO A 40 -1.72 -11.70 2.64
CA PRO A 40 -3.00 -11.80 3.33
C PRO A 40 -4.14 -11.60 2.34
N ASN A 41 -5.22 -12.32 2.55
CA ASN A 41 -6.39 -12.27 1.73
C ASN A 41 -7.36 -11.22 2.23
N TYR A 42 -7.65 -10.20 1.43
CA TYR A 42 -8.57 -9.15 1.80
C TYR A 42 -9.66 -8.96 0.74
N TYR A 43 -10.91 -9.23 1.10
CA TYR A 43 -12.07 -8.77 0.32
C TYR A 43 -12.22 -7.26 0.42
N LEU A 44 -11.97 -6.74 1.62
CA LEU A 44 -12.02 -5.34 1.95
C LEU A 44 -11.04 -5.10 3.08
N VAL A 45 -10.04 -4.27 2.86
CA VAL A 45 -9.10 -3.85 3.89
C VAL A 45 -9.02 -2.34 3.95
N SER A 46 -9.14 -1.81 5.15
CA SER A 46 -9.07 -0.37 5.41
C SER A 46 -7.64 0.02 5.80
N GLY A 47 -7.15 1.11 5.22
CA GLY A 47 -5.88 1.73 5.63
C GLY A 47 -5.84 2.16 7.10
N LEU A 48 -7.01 2.46 7.68
CA LEU A 48 -7.12 2.84 9.09
C LEU A 48 -6.72 1.71 10.08
N SER A 49 -6.66 0.47 9.62
CA SER A 49 -6.15 -0.66 10.41
C SER A 49 -4.66 -0.93 10.21
N HIS A 50 -3.98 -0.09 9.42
CA HIS A 50 -2.57 -0.20 9.08
C HIS A 50 -2.14 -1.62 8.63
N PRO A 51 -2.86 -2.25 7.69
CA PRO A 51 -2.57 -3.62 7.29
C PRO A 51 -1.21 -3.70 6.59
N ARG A 52 -0.55 -4.85 6.72
CA ARG A 52 0.63 -5.16 5.91
C ARG A 52 0.19 -5.72 4.57
N LEU A 53 0.52 -5.00 3.49
CA LEU A 53 0.14 -5.36 2.13
C LEU A 53 1.38 -5.59 1.25
N PRO A 54 1.27 -6.45 0.20
CA PRO A 54 2.37 -6.70 -0.70
C PRO A 54 2.64 -5.48 -1.58
N VAL A 55 3.86 -4.99 -1.55
CA VAL A 55 4.34 -3.95 -2.47
C VAL A 55 5.52 -4.47 -3.29
N ILE A 56 5.68 -3.93 -4.48
CA ILE A 56 6.73 -4.30 -5.42
C ILE A 56 7.67 -3.11 -5.56
N THR A 57 8.86 -3.23 -5.02
CA THR A 57 9.96 -2.27 -5.15
C THR A 57 10.79 -2.57 -6.39
N ASP A 58 11.90 -1.86 -6.59
CA ASP A 58 12.82 -2.14 -7.69
C ASP A 58 13.53 -3.50 -7.55
N ASP A 59 13.69 -4.00 -6.34
CA ASP A 59 14.45 -5.21 -6.05
C ASP A 59 13.58 -6.43 -5.78
N GLU A 60 12.49 -6.28 -5.02
CA GLU A 60 11.71 -7.39 -4.51
C GLU A 60 10.22 -7.07 -4.32
N MET A 61 9.44 -8.12 -4.08
CA MET A 61 8.09 -8.02 -3.52
C MET A 61 8.15 -8.32 -2.02
N THR A 62 7.67 -7.38 -1.22
CA THR A 62 7.73 -7.44 0.25
C THR A 62 6.44 -6.92 0.88
N LEU A 63 6.20 -7.22 2.16
CA LEU A 63 5.06 -6.69 2.91
C LEU A 63 5.46 -5.39 3.61
N LYS A 64 4.72 -4.31 3.35
CA LYS A 64 4.86 -3.05 4.07
C LYS A 64 3.54 -2.64 4.70
N GLU A 65 3.61 -1.91 5.79
CA GLU A 65 2.45 -1.45 6.55
C GLU A 65 1.86 -0.19 5.94
N TRP A 66 0.55 -0.12 5.79
CA TRP A 66 -0.13 1.04 5.21
C TRP A 66 -0.25 2.20 6.20
N GLY A 67 0.23 3.35 5.81
CA GLY A 67 0.43 4.57 6.59
C GLY A 67 1.93 4.84 6.73
N LEU A 68 2.46 5.75 5.90
CA LEU A 68 3.90 6.00 5.79
C LEU A 68 4.42 6.72 7.04
N ILE A 69 5.45 6.15 7.66
CA ILE A 69 6.22 6.81 8.73
C ILE A 69 7.53 7.28 8.11
N PRO A 70 7.74 8.60 7.98
CA PRO A 70 9.00 9.11 7.43
C PRO A 70 10.21 8.74 8.30
N GLU A 71 11.36 8.44 7.67
CA GLU A 71 12.60 8.05 8.37
C GLU A 71 13.07 9.07 9.44
N TRP A 72 12.79 10.37 9.22
CA TRP A 72 13.16 11.46 10.13
C TRP A 72 12.28 11.58 11.38
N THR A 73 11.28 10.72 11.57
CA THR A 73 10.33 10.78 12.69
C THR A 73 11.07 10.53 14.02
N SER A 74 10.87 11.44 14.98
CA SER A 74 11.68 11.52 16.20
C SER A 74 11.41 10.43 17.23
N ASP A 75 10.16 9.97 17.32
CA ASP A 75 9.71 9.05 18.37
C ASP A 75 8.44 8.29 17.97
N ARG A 76 8.08 7.27 18.74
CA ARG A 76 6.93 6.40 18.49
C ARG A 76 5.59 7.15 18.51
N GLY A 77 5.39 8.08 19.42
CA GLY A 77 4.16 8.84 19.50
C GLY A 77 3.93 9.67 18.24
N LYS A 78 4.99 10.31 17.72
CA LYS A 78 4.93 11.04 16.47
C LYS A 78 4.78 10.12 15.25
N ALA A 79 5.37 8.94 15.29
CA ALA A 79 5.20 7.92 14.26
C ALA A 79 3.74 7.48 14.13
N ASP A 80 3.08 7.17 15.24
CA ASP A 80 1.66 6.75 15.28
C ASP A 80 0.73 7.88 14.77
N GLU A 81 1.01 9.13 15.12
CA GLU A 81 0.27 10.29 14.61
C GLU A 81 0.42 10.42 13.10
N LEU A 82 1.66 10.41 12.59
CA LEU A 82 1.93 10.54 11.17
C LEU A 82 1.36 9.38 10.36
N GLN A 83 1.46 8.16 10.84
CA GLN A 83 0.94 6.98 10.18
C GLN A 83 -0.56 7.09 9.87
N ASN A 84 -1.34 7.65 10.78
CA ASN A 84 -2.76 7.93 10.58
C ASN A 84 -3.02 9.04 9.53
N MET A 85 -2.10 9.98 9.38
CA MET A 85 -2.24 11.13 8.47
C MET A 85 -1.70 10.86 7.06
N THR A 86 -0.92 9.81 6.88
CA THR A 86 -0.16 9.51 5.65
C THR A 86 -0.67 8.28 4.91
N LEU A 87 -1.94 7.93 5.07
CA LEU A 87 -2.56 6.83 4.33
C LEU A 87 -2.60 7.10 2.82
N ASN A 88 -2.74 8.39 2.45
CA ASN A 88 -2.79 8.82 1.05
C ASN A 88 -1.80 9.95 0.77
N ALA A 89 -1.02 9.80 -0.29
CA ALA A 89 -0.13 10.81 -0.85
C ALA A 89 -0.80 11.44 -2.09
N MET A 90 -1.36 12.65 -1.93
CA MET A 90 -2.04 13.35 -3.02
C MET A 90 -1.02 13.81 -4.07
N GLY A 91 -1.20 13.41 -5.32
CA GLY A 91 -0.30 13.72 -6.43
C GLY A 91 -0.04 15.22 -6.62
N GLU A 92 -1.03 16.06 -6.33
CA GLU A 92 -0.95 17.53 -6.44
C GLU A 92 0.04 18.15 -5.43
N THR A 93 0.26 17.50 -4.29
CA THR A 93 1.09 18.05 -3.20
C THR A 93 2.24 17.13 -2.78
N ILE A 94 2.42 15.99 -3.42
CA ILE A 94 3.39 14.95 -3.03
C ILE A 94 4.84 15.48 -3.05
N PHE A 95 5.15 16.40 -3.97
CA PHE A 95 6.48 17.02 -4.07
C PHE A 95 6.74 18.11 -3.02
N GLU A 96 5.70 18.57 -2.33
CA GLU A 96 5.79 19.67 -1.35
C GLU A 96 5.73 19.17 0.07
N LYS A 97 4.91 18.15 0.32
CA LYS A 97 4.66 17.62 1.67
C LYS A 97 5.92 16.98 2.27
N PRO A 98 6.34 17.38 3.49
CA PRO A 98 7.54 16.84 4.13
C PRO A 98 7.58 15.32 4.22
N SER A 99 6.42 14.69 4.44
CA SER A 99 6.30 13.22 4.55
C SER A 99 6.54 12.48 3.25
N PHE A 100 6.46 13.14 2.07
CA PHE A 100 6.48 12.44 0.78
C PHE A 100 7.53 12.97 -0.22
N ARG A 101 7.93 14.24 -0.11
CA ARG A 101 8.76 14.93 -1.12
C ARG A 101 10.09 14.25 -1.42
N HIS A 102 10.69 13.55 -0.48
CA HIS A 102 11.92 12.78 -0.69
C HIS A 102 11.61 11.40 -1.27
N ASN A 103 10.59 10.74 -0.74
CA ASN A 103 10.21 9.38 -1.14
C ASN A 103 9.71 9.32 -2.57
N ILE A 104 8.98 10.33 -3.06
CA ILE A 104 8.54 10.37 -4.46
C ILE A 104 9.68 10.41 -5.47
N LEU A 105 10.86 10.83 -5.07
CA LEU A 105 12.04 10.87 -5.95
C LEU A 105 12.76 9.52 -6.03
N SER A 106 12.81 8.76 -4.94
CA SER A 106 13.66 7.56 -4.81
C SER A 106 12.97 6.31 -4.26
N HIS A 107 11.90 6.46 -3.47
CA HIS A 107 11.22 5.36 -2.79
C HIS A 107 9.81 5.13 -3.36
N ARG A 108 9.74 4.82 -4.66
CA ARG A 108 8.51 4.50 -5.37
C ARG A 108 8.36 2.99 -5.49
N CYS A 109 7.14 2.51 -5.32
CA CYS A 109 6.83 1.10 -5.53
C CYS A 109 5.40 0.94 -6.08
N LEU A 110 4.99 -0.29 -6.28
CA LEU A 110 3.68 -0.62 -6.83
C LEU A 110 2.92 -1.49 -5.84
N LEU A 111 1.66 -1.14 -5.57
CA LEU A 111 0.73 -1.95 -4.80
C LEU A 111 -0.23 -2.64 -5.77
N PRO A 112 -0.15 -3.97 -5.91
CA PRO A 112 -1.10 -4.71 -6.70
C PRO A 112 -2.43 -4.85 -5.96
N VAL A 113 -3.54 -4.53 -6.64
CA VAL A 113 -4.90 -4.62 -6.09
C VAL A 113 -5.86 -5.23 -7.11
N SER A 114 -6.89 -5.91 -6.64
CA SER A 114 -8.01 -6.35 -7.49
C SER A 114 -8.96 -5.20 -7.79
N GLY A 115 -9.05 -4.24 -6.90
CA GLY A 115 -9.84 -3.04 -7.02
C GLY A 115 -9.74 -2.20 -5.75
N PHE A 116 -10.40 -1.08 -5.75
CA PHE A 116 -10.53 -0.22 -4.57
C PHE A 116 -11.96 0.31 -4.43
N TYR A 117 -12.32 0.73 -3.23
CA TYR A 117 -13.61 1.28 -2.93
C TYR A 117 -13.51 2.81 -2.85
N GLU A 118 -14.43 3.49 -3.56
CA GLU A 118 -14.62 4.93 -3.48
C GLU A 118 -16.06 5.23 -3.06
N TRP A 119 -16.25 6.27 -2.26
CA TRP A 119 -17.53 6.61 -1.66
C TRP A 119 -18.12 7.83 -2.33
N ARG A 120 -19.26 7.64 -3.00
CA ARG A 120 -20.03 8.76 -3.56
C ARG A 120 -21.08 9.20 -2.57
N GLU A 121 -21.09 10.48 -2.23
CA GLU A 121 -22.16 11.07 -1.47
C GLU A 121 -23.30 11.53 -2.39
N PHE A 122 -24.53 11.07 -2.08
CA PHE A 122 -25.75 11.50 -2.74
C PHE A 122 -26.86 11.63 -1.71
N LYS A 123 -27.49 12.83 -1.61
CA LYS A 123 -28.56 13.14 -0.64
C LYS A 123 -28.18 12.77 0.81
N ASN A 124 -26.98 13.19 1.26
CA ASN A 124 -26.42 12.91 2.58
C ASN A 124 -26.24 11.41 2.92
N THR A 125 -26.27 10.55 1.93
CA THR A 125 -26.01 9.11 2.06
C THR A 125 -24.76 8.75 1.28
N LYS A 126 -23.83 7.99 1.87
CA LYS A 126 -22.61 7.52 1.23
C LYS A 126 -22.83 6.15 0.61
N TYR A 127 -22.57 6.03 -0.68
CA TYR A 127 -22.67 4.79 -1.44
C TYR A 127 -21.27 4.31 -1.82
N PRO A 128 -20.89 3.07 -1.46
CA PRO A 128 -19.62 2.50 -1.87
C PRO A 128 -19.68 2.06 -3.34
N TYR A 129 -18.68 2.43 -4.11
CA TYR A 129 -18.44 1.94 -5.46
C TYR A 129 -17.16 1.15 -5.48
N PHE A 130 -17.23 -0.11 -5.95
CA PHE A 130 -16.06 -0.91 -6.19
C PHE A 130 -15.54 -0.65 -7.59
N ILE A 131 -14.34 -0.10 -7.68
CA ILE A 131 -13.68 0.26 -8.94
C ILE A 131 -12.66 -0.82 -9.25
N HIS A 132 -12.86 -1.53 -10.35
CA HIS A 132 -12.03 -2.64 -10.81
C HIS A 132 -11.97 -2.69 -12.33
N PRO A 133 -10.97 -3.32 -12.96
CA PRO A 133 -10.93 -3.50 -14.40
C PRO A 133 -11.89 -4.61 -14.84
N ASP A 134 -12.61 -4.40 -15.97
CA ASP A 134 -13.61 -5.36 -16.48
C ASP A 134 -13.00 -6.69 -16.95
N SER A 135 -11.79 -6.66 -17.53
CA SER A 135 -11.19 -7.81 -18.23
C SER A 135 -9.89 -8.31 -17.63
N LYS A 136 -9.45 -7.76 -16.49
CA LYS A 136 -8.18 -8.11 -15.83
C LYS A 136 -8.41 -8.46 -14.37
N PRO A 137 -7.58 -9.33 -13.78
CA PRO A 137 -7.72 -9.71 -12.38
C PRO A 137 -7.43 -8.57 -11.39
N GLY A 138 -6.82 -7.48 -11.84
CA GLY A 138 -6.47 -6.33 -11.04
C GLY A 138 -5.56 -5.35 -11.78
N PHE A 139 -5.04 -4.38 -11.05
CA PHE A 139 -4.11 -3.36 -11.55
C PHE A 139 -3.10 -2.97 -10.46
N LEU A 140 -2.19 -2.09 -10.81
CA LEU A 140 -1.11 -1.63 -9.93
C LEU A 140 -1.36 -0.17 -9.57
N LEU A 141 -1.41 0.12 -8.26
CA LEU A 141 -1.38 1.49 -7.76
C LEU A 141 0.07 1.93 -7.58
N GLY A 142 0.41 3.14 -8.01
CA GLY A 142 1.66 3.79 -7.67
C GLY A 142 1.62 4.22 -6.21
N VAL A 143 2.64 3.86 -5.44
CA VAL A 143 2.75 4.18 -4.03
C VAL A 143 4.17 4.63 -3.69
N VAL A 144 4.33 5.30 -2.57
CA VAL A 144 5.63 5.68 -2.01
C VAL A 144 5.85 4.95 -0.69
N TYR A 145 7.10 4.64 -0.34
CA TYR A 145 7.44 3.90 0.87
C TYR A 145 8.57 4.56 1.64
N ASP A 146 8.70 4.19 2.90
CA ASP A 146 9.82 4.54 3.76
C ASP A 146 10.06 3.45 4.81
N SER A 147 11.24 3.49 5.44
CA SER A 147 11.63 2.63 6.55
C SER A 147 12.02 3.52 7.71
N TRP A 148 11.29 3.43 8.81
CA TRP A 148 11.56 4.15 10.05
C TRP A 148 12.04 3.18 11.12
N THR A 149 13.11 3.56 11.84
CA THR A 149 13.62 2.80 12.98
C THR A 149 13.32 3.55 14.26
N ASP A 150 12.63 2.89 15.19
CA ASP A 150 12.33 3.43 16.51
C ASP A 150 13.66 3.67 17.29
N PRO A 151 13.97 4.92 17.67
CA PRO A 151 15.23 5.24 18.33
C PRO A 151 15.36 4.64 19.74
N LEU A 152 14.28 4.18 20.37
CA LEU A 152 14.30 3.58 21.69
C LEU A 152 14.43 2.05 21.63
N THR A 153 13.70 1.40 20.72
CA THR A 153 13.64 -0.08 20.64
C THR A 153 14.54 -0.66 19.55
N ASN A 154 15.02 0.16 18.61
CA ASN A 154 15.68 -0.25 17.37
C ASN A 154 14.84 -1.16 16.46
N GLU A 155 13.53 -1.22 16.68
CA GLU A 155 12.61 -1.91 15.78
C GLU A 155 12.38 -1.08 14.52
N THR A 156 12.42 -1.73 13.35
CA THR A 156 12.18 -1.07 12.06
C THR A 156 10.76 -1.34 11.58
N ALA A 157 10.07 -0.27 11.20
CA ALA A 157 8.77 -0.30 10.55
C ALA A 157 8.93 0.08 9.07
N ASP A 158 8.66 -0.88 8.20
CA ASP A 158 8.58 -0.67 6.75
C ASP A 158 7.17 -0.28 6.35
N THR A 159 6.99 0.93 5.87
CA THR A 159 5.67 1.54 5.66
C THR A 159 5.50 2.11 4.25
N PHE A 160 4.24 2.32 3.83
CA PHE A 160 3.92 2.91 2.52
C PHE A 160 2.68 3.79 2.57
N SER A 161 2.50 4.64 1.54
CA SER A 161 1.31 5.47 1.29
C SER A 161 0.82 5.30 -0.15
N ILE A 162 -0.50 5.23 -0.34
CA ILE A 162 -1.14 5.20 -1.67
C ILE A 162 -1.23 6.60 -2.25
#